data_313e3cc287b350cf01b7540713bad203
#
_entry.id   313e3cc287b350cf01b7540713bad203
#
_cell.length_a   1.000
_cell.length_b   1.000
_cell.length_c   1.000
_cell.angle_alpha   90.00
_cell.angle_beta   90.00
_cell.angle_gamma   90.00
#
_symmetry.space_group_name_H-M   'P 1'
#
loop_
_entity.id
_entity.type
_entity.pdbx_description
1 polymer ?
#
loop_
_entity_poly.entity_id
_entity_poly.type
_entity_poly.pdbx_seq_one_letter_code
_entity_poly.pdbx_strand_id
1 'polypeptide(L)'
;LDAMAQNLSFLKNSHEPYVVIASGDGVYKMDYNKVLEFHIAKKADFTVVTADVTDKDDPSRFGVLRVDGDGRITDFEEKPINAETSTVSTGVYIVRRRMLIELIEKSMQEERYDFVKDILIRYKNVKKIYAYPMDSYWSNISSVDSYYNTNMDFLNKDIRDYFFRQYPDIYSKVEDLPPAKYNVGSNVKNLSLIHISE
;
A
#
# COMPACT_ATOMS: atom_id res chain seq x y z
N LEU A 1 -4.62 -2.15 14.29
CA LEU A 1 -3.84 -1.61 15.39
C LEU A 1 -3.39 -2.70 16.39
N ASP A 2 -4.25 -3.66 16.71
CA ASP A 2 -3.94 -4.75 17.64
C ASP A 2 -2.67 -5.52 17.27
N ALA A 3 -2.51 -5.95 16.01
CA ALA A 3 -1.30 -6.63 15.55
C ALA A 3 -0.01 -5.81 15.78
N MET A 4 -0.09 -4.47 15.66
CA MET A 4 1.04 -3.59 15.95
C MET A 4 1.32 -3.54 17.44
N ALA A 5 0.29 -3.52 18.28
CA ALA A 5 0.42 -3.53 19.72
C ALA A 5 1.07 -4.80 20.25
N GLN A 6 0.72 -5.97 19.69
CA GLN A 6 1.35 -7.24 20.03
C GLN A 6 2.84 -7.28 19.65
N ASN A 7 3.27 -6.48 18.68
CA ASN A 7 4.66 -6.36 18.25
C ASN A 7 5.35 -5.07 18.74
N LEU A 8 4.79 -4.40 19.75
CA LEU A 8 5.29 -3.11 20.24
C LEU A 8 6.73 -3.16 20.75
N SER A 9 7.15 -4.29 21.32
CA SER A 9 8.53 -4.51 21.77
C SER A 9 9.53 -4.40 20.63
N PHE A 10 9.18 -4.90 19.44
CA PHE A 10 10.01 -4.78 18.24
C PHE A 10 10.19 -3.30 17.83
N LEU A 11 9.10 -2.53 17.84
CA LEU A 11 9.15 -1.10 17.55
C LEU A 11 9.97 -0.32 18.60
N LYS A 12 9.87 -0.69 19.88
CA LYS A 12 10.63 -0.05 20.97
C LYS A 12 12.12 -0.32 20.88
N ASN A 13 12.51 -1.53 20.47
CA ASN A 13 13.90 -1.93 20.36
C ASN A 13 14.59 -1.42 19.07
N SER A 14 13.83 -0.98 18.09
CA SER A 14 14.38 -0.39 16.87
C SER A 14 15.00 0.98 17.15
N HIS A 15 16.05 1.33 16.41
CA HIS A 15 16.68 2.65 16.43
C HIS A 15 16.26 3.54 15.25
N GLU A 16 15.54 2.98 14.28
CA GLU A 16 15.09 3.72 13.11
C GLU A 16 14.06 4.80 13.47
N PRO A 17 14.19 6.02 12.93
CA PRO A 17 13.32 7.13 13.30
C PRO A 17 11.91 7.04 12.70
N TYR A 18 11.75 6.32 11.59
CA TYR A 18 10.51 6.19 10.85
C TYR A 18 10.08 4.73 10.72
N VAL A 19 8.79 4.54 10.54
CA VAL A 19 8.17 3.22 10.32
C VAL A 19 7.31 3.31 9.06
N VAL A 20 7.44 2.29 8.22
CA VAL A 20 6.51 2.01 7.12
C VAL A 20 5.52 0.97 7.63
N ILE A 21 4.25 1.29 7.54
CA ILE A 21 3.15 0.35 7.76
C ILE A 21 2.61 0.01 6.37
N ALA A 22 2.55 -1.25 6.04
CA ALA A 22 2.04 -1.71 4.75
C ALA A 22 1.00 -2.81 4.95
N SER A 23 -0.11 -2.71 4.22
CA SER A 23 -1.10 -3.77 4.13
C SER A 23 -0.51 -4.97 3.38
N GLY A 24 -0.89 -6.19 3.80
CA GLY A 24 -0.38 -7.43 3.19
C GLY A 24 -1.18 -7.91 1.97
N ASP A 25 -2.22 -7.19 1.58
CA ASP A 25 -3.13 -7.52 0.48
C ASP A 25 -2.96 -6.62 -0.77
N GLY A 26 -1.95 -5.76 -0.77
CA GLY A 26 -1.64 -4.88 -1.89
C GLY A 26 -0.58 -5.47 -2.82
N VAL A 27 -0.80 -5.38 -4.13
CA VAL A 27 0.19 -5.67 -5.17
C VAL A 27 0.63 -4.35 -5.79
N TYR A 28 1.85 -3.96 -5.51
CA TYR A 28 2.43 -2.71 -5.98
C TYR A 28 3.96 -2.77 -5.95
N LYS A 29 4.57 -1.80 -6.60
CA LYS A 29 6.00 -1.55 -6.50
C LYS A 29 6.24 -0.05 -6.33
N MET A 30 7.00 0.35 -5.34
CA MET A 30 7.36 1.75 -5.12
C MET A 30 8.72 1.90 -4.46
N ASP A 31 9.33 3.07 -4.63
CA ASP A 31 10.51 3.50 -3.90
C ASP A 31 10.08 4.19 -2.59
N TYR A 32 10.20 3.47 -1.48
CA TYR A 32 9.86 4.01 -0.15
C TYR A 32 10.72 5.22 0.26
N ASN A 33 11.93 5.36 -0.31
CA ASN A 33 12.76 6.52 0.00
C ASN A 33 12.14 7.81 -0.52
N LYS A 34 11.53 7.79 -1.70
CA LYS A 34 10.81 8.96 -2.25
C LYS A 34 9.63 9.36 -1.37
N VAL A 35 8.88 8.38 -0.85
CA VAL A 35 7.77 8.63 0.08
C VAL A 35 8.29 9.21 1.40
N LEU A 36 9.44 8.72 1.90
CA LEU A 36 10.07 9.24 3.11
C LEU A 36 10.61 10.66 2.90
N GLU A 37 11.26 10.95 1.78
CA GLU A 37 11.71 12.30 1.43
C GLU A 37 10.52 13.29 1.40
N PHE A 38 9.42 12.91 0.78
CA PHE A 38 8.18 13.68 0.80
C PHE A 38 7.66 13.90 2.23
N HIS A 39 7.62 12.85 3.04
CA HIS A 39 7.20 12.91 4.44
C HIS A 39 8.03 13.94 5.24
N ILE A 40 9.35 13.92 5.05
CA ILE A 40 10.29 14.83 5.72
C ILE A 40 10.10 16.26 5.21
N ALA A 41 10.01 16.45 3.88
CA ALA A 41 9.84 17.77 3.26
C ALA A 41 8.55 18.45 3.70
N LYS A 42 7.45 17.71 3.79
CA LYS A 42 6.15 18.22 4.27
C LYS A 42 6.11 18.38 5.80
N LYS A 43 7.13 17.91 6.53
CA LYS A 43 7.13 17.83 8.01
C LYS A 43 5.86 17.14 8.51
N ALA A 44 5.48 16.06 7.81
CA ALA A 44 4.26 15.33 8.08
C ALA A 44 4.33 14.56 9.41
N ASP A 45 3.20 14.39 10.06
CA ASP A 45 3.02 13.43 11.15
C ASP A 45 2.72 12.04 10.58
N PHE A 46 1.87 12.00 9.55
CA PHE A 46 1.58 10.81 8.75
C PHE A 46 1.65 11.15 7.26
N THR A 47 2.16 10.22 6.48
CA THR A 47 2.00 10.22 5.02
C THR A 47 1.22 8.98 4.65
N VAL A 48 0.13 9.16 3.93
CA VAL A 48 -0.71 8.09 3.39
C VAL A 48 -0.41 7.97 1.91
N VAL A 49 0.00 6.80 1.46
CA VAL A 49 0.14 6.54 0.03
C VAL A 49 -1.25 6.35 -0.56
N THR A 50 -1.56 7.06 -1.62
CA THR A 50 -2.87 7.08 -2.25
C THR A 50 -2.81 6.61 -3.69
N ALA A 51 -3.88 6.04 -4.18
CA ALA A 51 -4.10 5.75 -5.59
C ALA A 51 -5.48 6.25 -6.00
N ASP A 52 -5.63 6.59 -7.28
CA ASP A 52 -6.93 6.88 -7.85
C ASP A 52 -7.50 5.60 -8.47
N VAL A 53 -8.62 5.12 -7.93
CA VAL A 53 -9.31 3.98 -8.51
C VAL A 53 -10.09 4.42 -9.74
N THR A 54 -9.95 3.59 -10.79
CA THR A 54 -10.66 3.79 -12.05
C THR A 54 -12.07 3.20 -11.97
N ASP A 55 -12.89 3.42 -13.00
CA ASP A 55 -14.28 2.93 -13.12
C ASP A 55 -14.46 1.40 -12.92
N LYS A 56 -13.36 0.65 -12.86
CA LYS A 56 -13.38 -0.82 -12.67
C LYS A 56 -13.51 -1.23 -11.20
N ASP A 57 -13.11 -0.36 -10.29
CA ASP A 57 -13.13 -0.65 -8.86
C ASP A 57 -14.03 0.35 -8.13
N ASP A 58 -14.78 -0.15 -7.16
CA ASP A 58 -15.63 0.67 -6.31
C ASP A 58 -14.79 1.31 -5.19
N PRO A 59 -14.61 2.66 -5.18
CA PRO A 59 -13.85 3.34 -4.14
C PRO A 59 -14.39 3.10 -2.73
N SER A 60 -15.69 2.81 -2.59
CA SER A 60 -16.33 2.58 -1.30
C SER A 60 -15.80 1.35 -0.54
N ARG A 61 -15.04 0.50 -1.22
CA ARG A 61 -14.36 -0.66 -0.60
C ARG A 61 -13.11 -0.29 0.19
N PHE A 62 -12.63 0.93 0.04
CA PHE A 62 -11.37 1.43 0.59
C PHE A 62 -11.59 2.61 1.53
N GLY A 63 -10.54 3.06 2.16
CA GLY A 63 -10.50 4.35 2.82
C GLY A 63 -10.42 5.48 1.78
N VAL A 64 -11.48 6.28 1.67
CA VAL A 64 -11.62 7.37 0.71
C VAL A 64 -11.10 8.66 1.30
N LEU A 65 -10.39 9.45 0.50
CA LEU A 65 -9.66 10.63 0.94
C LEU A 65 -10.06 11.87 0.15
N ARG A 66 -10.17 13.00 0.85
CA ARG A 66 -10.16 14.32 0.23
C ARG A 66 -8.84 15.00 0.52
N VAL A 67 -8.25 15.57 -0.52
CA VAL A 67 -6.91 16.16 -0.48
C VAL A 67 -7.01 17.60 -0.98
N ASP A 68 -6.37 18.53 -0.28
CA ASP A 68 -6.29 19.92 -0.75
C ASP A 68 -5.14 20.13 -1.77
N GLY A 69 -5.03 21.37 -2.26
CA GLY A 69 -4.03 21.74 -3.26
C GLY A 69 -2.56 21.55 -2.82
N ASP A 70 -2.31 21.48 -1.50
CA ASP A 70 -0.98 21.27 -0.93
C ASP A 70 -0.68 19.78 -0.67
N GLY A 71 -1.63 18.90 -0.95
CA GLY A 71 -1.54 17.46 -0.70
C GLY A 71 -1.91 17.07 0.73
N ARG A 72 -2.48 17.98 1.54
CA ARG A 72 -2.94 17.68 2.89
C ARG A 72 -4.29 16.98 2.83
N ILE A 73 -4.45 15.92 3.63
CA ILE A 73 -5.72 15.22 3.77
C ILE A 73 -6.64 16.07 4.64
N THR A 74 -7.74 16.51 4.05
CA THR A 74 -8.79 17.31 4.70
C THR A 74 -9.89 16.43 5.24
N ASP A 75 -10.16 15.32 4.57
CA ASP A 75 -11.12 14.33 5.03
C ASP A 75 -10.67 12.90 4.73
N PHE A 76 -11.10 11.98 5.57
CA PHE A 76 -10.80 10.55 5.48
C PHE A 76 -12.04 9.77 5.96
N GLU A 77 -12.60 8.96 5.09
CA GLU A 77 -13.73 8.09 5.40
C GLU A 77 -13.39 6.63 5.13
N GLU A 78 -13.53 5.79 6.14
CA GLU A 78 -13.28 4.36 6.00
C GLU A 78 -14.50 3.64 5.45
N LYS A 79 -14.39 3.13 4.24
CA LYS A 79 -15.42 2.36 3.53
C LYS A 79 -16.79 3.06 3.56
N PRO A 80 -16.90 4.27 2.98
CA PRO A 80 -18.15 5.01 2.96
C PRO A 80 -19.20 4.31 2.10
N ILE A 81 -20.48 4.52 2.41
CA ILE A 81 -21.59 3.97 1.59
C ILE A 81 -21.57 4.58 0.18
N ASN A 82 -21.25 5.88 0.10
CA ASN A 82 -21.10 6.60 -1.15
C ASN A 82 -19.74 7.30 -1.16
N ALA A 83 -18.85 6.92 -2.07
CA ALA A 83 -17.57 7.58 -2.22
C ALA A 83 -17.74 8.87 -3.02
N GLU A 84 -17.26 10.00 -2.47
CA GLU A 84 -17.33 11.31 -3.15
C GLU A 84 -16.10 11.59 -4.01
N THR A 85 -15.01 10.82 -3.85
CA THR A 85 -13.79 10.94 -4.63
C THR A 85 -13.29 9.55 -5.04
N SER A 86 -12.43 9.51 -6.06
CA SER A 86 -11.76 8.28 -6.51
C SER A 86 -10.43 8.02 -5.79
N THR A 87 -9.95 9.01 -5.01
CA THR A 87 -8.67 8.90 -4.29
C THR A 87 -8.83 8.04 -3.04
N VAL A 88 -8.12 6.92 -3.01
CA VAL A 88 -8.20 5.94 -1.92
C VAL A 88 -6.84 5.72 -1.26
N SER A 89 -6.88 5.27 0.00
CA SER A 89 -5.70 4.77 0.70
C SER A 89 -5.27 3.41 0.16
N THR A 90 -4.00 3.26 -0.18
CA THR A 90 -3.44 1.97 -0.59
C THR A 90 -3.11 1.05 0.60
N GLY A 91 -3.33 1.50 1.82
CA GLY A 91 -2.93 0.78 3.03
C GLY A 91 -1.44 0.89 3.35
N VAL A 92 -0.74 1.84 2.72
CA VAL A 92 0.67 2.12 3.01
C VAL A 92 0.82 3.48 3.67
N TYR A 93 1.53 3.51 4.80
CA TYR A 93 1.69 4.71 5.62
C TYR A 93 3.13 4.88 6.07
N ILE A 94 3.60 6.14 6.16
CA ILE A 94 4.86 6.48 6.83
C ILE A 94 4.55 7.34 8.05
N VAL A 95 5.21 7.03 9.17
CA VAL A 95 5.01 7.69 10.46
C VAL A 95 6.30 7.69 11.27
N ARG A 96 6.49 8.70 12.13
CA ARG A 96 7.61 8.69 13.10
C ARG A 96 7.41 7.59 14.14
N ARG A 97 8.43 6.76 14.33
CA ARG A 97 8.38 5.60 15.23
C ARG A 97 7.93 5.96 16.65
N ARG A 98 8.50 7.01 17.26
CA ARG A 98 8.14 7.42 18.61
C ARG A 98 6.66 7.80 18.72
N MET A 99 6.18 8.59 17.78
CA MET A 99 4.77 8.98 17.74
C MET A 99 3.84 7.79 17.56
N LEU A 100 4.22 6.83 16.71
CA LEU A 100 3.44 5.61 16.52
C LEU A 100 3.33 4.81 17.82
N ILE A 101 4.44 4.64 18.54
CA ILE A 101 4.46 3.94 19.85
C ILE A 101 3.50 4.62 20.84
N GLU A 102 3.60 5.94 21.00
CA GLU A 102 2.73 6.71 21.90
C GLU A 102 1.24 6.57 21.53
N LEU A 103 0.92 6.60 20.25
CA LEU A 103 -0.46 6.46 19.77
C LEU A 103 -0.98 5.03 19.96
N ILE A 104 -0.16 4.01 19.75
CA ILE A 104 -0.54 2.61 20.02
C ILE A 104 -0.82 2.43 21.52
N GLU A 105 0.10 2.85 22.41
CA GLU A 105 -0.06 2.69 23.84
C GLU A 105 -1.32 3.40 24.37
N LYS A 106 -1.56 4.62 23.90
CA LYS A 106 -2.76 5.37 24.23
C LYS A 106 -4.04 4.68 23.74
N SER A 107 -4.04 4.21 22.49
CA SER A 107 -5.21 3.54 21.92
C SER A 107 -5.53 2.24 22.66
N MET A 108 -4.50 1.47 23.06
CA MET A 108 -4.70 0.27 23.86
C MET A 108 -5.30 0.57 25.24
N GLN A 109 -4.87 1.65 25.90
CA GLN A 109 -5.44 2.08 27.18
C GLN A 109 -6.91 2.52 27.04
N GLU A 110 -7.29 3.02 25.86
CA GLU A 110 -8.66 3.45 25.56
C GLU A 110 -9.51 2.32 24.92
N GLU A 111 -9.00 1.08 24.85
CA GLU A 111 -9.65 -0.08 24.23
C GLU A 111 -10.04 0.16 22.75
N ARG A 112 -9.14 0.82 21.99
CA ARG A 112 -9.31 1.17 20.59
C ARG A 112 -8.36 0.37 19.72
N TYR A 113 -8.90 -0.32 18.71
CA TYR A 113 -8.14 -1.34 17.97
C TYR A 113 -8.07 -1.08 16.45
N ASP A 114 -8.76 -0.07 15.94
CA ASP A 114 -8.74 0.27 14.50
C ASP A 114 -7.71 1.38 14.22
N PHE A 115 -6.74 1.09 13.35
CA PHE A 115 -5.69 2.07 13.02
C PHE A 115 -6.24 3.27 12.25
N VAL A 116 -7.13 3.02 11.30
CA VAL A 116 -7.67 4.09 10.45
C VAL A 116 -8.64 4.96 11.24
N LYS A 117 -9.62 4.36 11.90
CA LYS A 117 -10.67 5.09 12.64
C LYS A 117 -10.11 5.78 13.89
N ASP A 118 -9.33 5.05 14.68
CA ASP A 118 -8.91 5.48 16.01
C ASP A 118 -7.64 6.34 15.98
N ILE A 119 -6.86 6.30 14.91
CA ILE A 119 -5.68 7.15 14.75
C ILE A 119 -5.89 8.15 13.61
N LEU A 120 -5.99 7.71 12.36
CA LEU A 120 -5.97 8.64 11.22
C LEU A 120 -7.19 9.57 11.21
N ILE A 121 -8.40 9.03 11.27
CA ILE A 121 -9.63 9.83 11.26
C ILE A 121 -9.75 10.68 12.52
N ARG A 122 -9.50 10.09 13.68
CA ARG A 122 -9.59 10.78 14.97
C ARG A 122 -8.65 11.99 15.07
N TYR A 123 -7.43 11.85 14.58
CA TYR A 123 -6.42 12.90 14.67
C TYR A 123 -6.26 13.75 13.40
N LYS A 124 -7.12 13.60 12.39
CA LYS A 124 -7.01 14.29 11.10
C LYS A 124 -6.92 15.82 11.23
N ASN A 125 -7.64 16.42 12.19
CA ASN A 125 -7.64 17.87 12.40
C ASN A 125 -6.48 18.37 13.29
N VAL A 126 -5.81 17.48 14.00
CA VAL A 126 -4.73 17.82 14.97
C VAL A 126 -3.36 17.50 14.39
N LYS A 127 -3.27 16.42 13.61
CA LYS A 127 -2.03 15.94 13.00
C LYS A 127 -1.91 16.43 11.56
N LYS A 128 -0.67 16.55 11.10
CA LYS A 128 -0.35 16.87 9.70
C LYS A 128 -0.33 15.58 8.90
N ILE A 129 -1.44 15.26 8.26
CA ILE A 129 -1.59 14.05 7.44
C ILE A 129 -1.57 14.47 5.97
N TYR A 130 -0.64 13.92 5.19
CA TYR A 130 -0.47 14.22 3.78
C TYR A 130 -0.66 12.99 2.92
N ALA A 131 -1.24 13.18 1.74
CA ALA A 131 -1.37 12.19 0.70
C ALA A 131 -0.12 12.20 -0.19
N TYR A 132 0.44 11.03 -0.46
CA TYR A 132 1.45 10.81 -1.47
C TYR A 132 0.83 10.02 -2.63
N PRO A 133 0.56 10.66 -3.78
CA PRO A 133 -0.04 9.96 -4.91
C PRO A 133 0.94 8.94 -5.49
N MET A 134 0.47 7.75 -5.73
CA MET A 134 1.21 6.70 -6.40
C MET A 134 0.88 6.70 -7.89
N ASP A 135 1.88 6.98 -8.73
CA ASP A 135 1.74 7.07 -10.20
C ASP A 135 1.93 5.72 -10.90
N SER A 136 1.95 4.63 -10.15
CA SER A 136 2.30 3.31 -10.64
C SER A 136 1.19 2.30 -10.41
N TYR A 137 1.36 1.07 -10.94
CA TYR A 137 0.41 0.00 -10.76
C TYR A 137 0.17 -0.31 -9.28
N TRP A 138 -1.09 -0.33 -8.91
CA TRP A 138 -1.57 -0.79 -7.61
C TRP A 138 -2.83 -1.63 -7.81
N SER A 139 -2.90 -2.75 -7.10
CA SER A 139 -4.10 -3.59 -7.02
C SER A 139 -4.26 -4.12 -5.60
N ASN A 140 -5.50 -4.28 -5.15
CA ASN A 140 -5.82 -4.87 -3.86
C ASN A 140 -6.40 -6.27 -4.04
N ILE A 141 -5.81 -7.26 -3.37
CA ILE A 141 -6.28 -8.66 -3.40
C ILE A 141 -7.23 -8.91 -2.22
N SER A 142 -8.49 -8.52 -2.38
CA SER A 142 -9.53 -8.68 -1.34
C SER A 142 -10.58 -9.73 -1.67
N SER A 143 -10.53 -10.33 -2.87
CA SER A 143 -11.47 -11.36 -3.34
C SER A 143 -10.78 -12.30 -4.32
N VAL A 144 -11.42 -13.45 -4.62
CA VAL A 144 -10.95 -14.37 -5.67
C VAL A 144 -10.92 -13.69 -7.03
N ASP A 145 -11.90 -12.83 -7.32
CA ASP A 145 -11.96 -12.08 -8.58
C ASP A 145 -10.82 -11.08 -8.70
N SER A 146 -10.54 -10.32 -7.64
CA SER A 146 -9.41 -9.38 -7.65
C SER A 146 -8.07 -10.11 -7.74
N TYR A 147 -7.93 -11.27 -7.10
CA TYR A 147 -6.75 -12.13 -7.24
C TYR A 147 -6.58 -12.60 -8.69
N TYR A 148 -7.64 -13.11 -9.31
CA TYR A 148 -7.61 -13.56 -10.70
C TYR A 148 -7.25 -12.40 -11.66
N ASN A 149 -7.95 -11.28 -11.54
CA ASN A 149 -7.74 -10.13 -12.40
C ASN A 149 -6.31 -9.58 -12.27
N THR A 150 -5.79 -9.47 -11.03
CA THR A 150 -4.41 -9.04 -10.80
C THR A 150 -3.40 -9.99 -11.46
N ASN A 151 -3.61 -11.31 -11.39
CA ASN A 151 -2.75 -12.25 -12.11
C ASN A 151 -2.85 -12.09 -13.64
N MET A 152 -4.05 -11.85 -14.16
CA MET A 152 -4.24 -11.61 -15.61
C MET A 152 -3.59 -10.31 -16.07
N ASP A 153 -3.55 -9.27 -15.22
CA ASP A 153 -2.86 -8.01 -15.52
C ASP A 153 -1.36 -8.23 -15.81
N PHE A 154 -0.72 -9.20 -15.15
CA PHE A 154 0.68 -9.55 -15.43
C PHE A 154 0.91 -10.21 -16.80
N LEU A 155 -0.13 -10.53 -17.55
CA LEU A 155 -0.02 -10.87 -18.97
C LEU A 155 0.22 -9.62 -19.84
N ASN A 156 -0.05 -8.43 -19.33
CA ASN A 156 0.29 -7.17 -19.99
C ASN A 156 1.81 -6.94 -19.91
N LYS A 157 2.42 -6.68 -21.08
CA LYS A 157 3.86 -6.46 -21.21
C LYS A 157 4.33 -5.25 -20.38
N ASP A 158 3.56 -4.15 -20.37
CA ASP A 158 3.96 -2.91 -19.70
C ASP A 158 4.00 -3.08 -18.19
N ILE A 159 3.05 -3.83 -17.62
CA ILE A 159 3.02 -4.17 -16.20
C ILE A 159 4.20 -5.06 -15.83
N ARG A 160 4.50 -6.10 -16.62
CA ARG A 160 5.68 -6.94 -16.38
C ARG A 160 6.98 -6.16 -16.46
N ASP A 161 7.13 -5.34 -17.50
CA ASP A 161 8.34 -4.53 -17.67
C ASP A 161 8.51 -3.54 -16.51
N TYR A 162 7.42 -2.95 -16.01
CA TYR A 162 7.45 -2.12 -14.83
C TYR A 162 7.90 -2.91 -13.59
N PHE A 163 7.32 -4.07 -13.34
CA PHE A 163 7.64 -4.85 -12.13
C PHE A 163 9.05 -5.45 -12.17
N PHE A 164 9.46 -6.01 -13.31
CA PHE A 164 10.65 -6.89 -13.36
C PHE A 164 11.85 -6.30 -14.11
N ARG A 165 11.70 -5.14 -14.77
CA ARG A 165 12.79 -4.56 -15.57
C ARG A 165 13.11 -3.10 -15.26
N GLN A 166 12.28 -2.44 -14.46
CA GLN A 166 12.47 -1.04 -14.09
C GLN A 166 12.83 -0.92 -12.61
N TYR A 167 13.56 0.13 -12.26
CA TYR A 167 13.83 0.50 -10.87
C TYR A 167 12.52 0.99 -10.17
N PRO A 168 12.33 0.74 -8.85
CA PRO A 168 13.17 -0.05 -7.96
C PRO A 168 13.07 -1.55 -8.22
N ASP A 169 14.14 -2.29 -7.88
CA ASP A 169 14.15 -3.73 -8.00
C ASP A 169 13.26 -4.39 -6.93
N ILE A 170 12.67 -5.52 -7.29
CA ILE A 170 11.95 -6.37 -6.35
C ILE A 170 12.90 -7.47 -5.86
N TYR A 171 13.15 -7.48 -4.56
CA TYR A 171 13.96 -8.52 -3.93
C TYR A 171 13.05 -9.61 -3.37
N SER A 172 12.99 -10.73 -4.04
CA SER A 172 12.23 -11.90 -3.62
C SER A 172 13.10 -13.14 -3.63
N LYS A 173 12.68 -14.18 -2.93
CA LYS A 173 13.35 -15.48 -3.01
C LYS A 173 13.14 -16.04 -4.42
N VAL A 174 14.24 -16.33 -5.09
CA VAL A 174 14.20 -17.08 -6.36
C VAL A 174 14.07 -18.56 -6.03
N GLU A 175 13.10 -19.22 -6.62
CA GLU A 175 12.89 -20.66 -6.48
C GLU A 175 13.16 -21.34 -7.82
N ASP A 176 14.02 -22.38 -7.81
CA ASP A 176 14.25 -23.23 -8.98
C ASP A 176 13.06 -24.19 -9.15
N LEU A 177 12.01 -23.69 -9.80
CA LEU A 177 10.83 -24.48 -10.13
C LEU A 177 11.05 -25.25 -11.45
N PRO A 178 10.40 -26.41 -11.60
CA PRO A 178 10.47 -27.14 -12.87
C PRO A 178 9.85 -26.33 -13.99
N PRO A 179 10.35 -26.44 -15.23
CA PRO A 179 9.85 -25.69 -16.36
C PRO A 179 8.37 -25.99 -16.62
N ALA A 180 7.68 -25.00 -17.18
CA ALA A 180 6.28 -25.15 -17.58
C ALA A 180 6.12 -26.33 -18.56
N LYS A 181 5.03 -27.10 -18.40
CA LYS A 181 4.68 -28.21 -19.29
C LYS A 181 3.55 -27.78 -20.22
N TYR A 182 3.70 -28.11 -21.48
CA TYR A 182 2.68 -27.84 -22.51
C TYR A 182 2.07 -29.15 -22.99
N ASN A 183 0.74 -29.17 -23.08
CA ASN A 183 0.02 -30.31 -23.64
C ASN A 183 0.05 -30.28 -25.16
N VAL A 184 -0.25 -31.45 -25.79
CA VAL A 184 -0.39 -31.54 -27.23
C VAL A 184 -1.44 -30.57 -27.73
N GLY A 185 -1.13 -29.79 -28.76
CA GLY A 185 -2.00 -28.74 -29.33
C GLY A 185 -1.83 -27.34 -28.73
N SER A 186 -0.96 -27.16 -27.74
CA SER A 186 -0.62 -25.82 -27.23
C SER A 186 0.07 -25.01 -28.32
N ASN A 187 -0.37 -23.76 -28.49
CA ASN A 187 0.24 -22.81 -29.41
C ASN A 187 0.89 -21.69 -28.61
N VAL A 188 2.22 -21.70 -28.53
CA VAL A 188 3.02 -20.74 -27.77
C VAL A 188 3.83 -19.91 -28.74
N LYS A 189 3.68 -18.56 -28.72
CA LYS A 189 4.41 -17.62 -29.57
C LYS A 189 5.03 -16.52 -28.72
N ASN A 190 6.24 -16.13 -29.07
CA ASN A 190 6.98 -15.02 -28.44
C ASN A 190 7.18 -15.19 -26.91
N LEU A 191 7.34 -16.43 -26.45
CA LEU A 191 7.60 -16.77 -25.07
C LEU A 191 9.10 -16.80 -24.84
N SER A 192 9.57 -16.07 -23.83
CA SER A 192 10.93 -16.22 -23.30
C SER A 192 10.83 -16.93 -21.94
N LEU A 193 11.26 -18.18 -21.90
CA LEU A 193 11.25 -18.99 -20.66
C LEU A 193 12.38 -18.61 -19.68
N ILE A 194 13.42 -17.91 -20.17
CA ILE A 194 14.57 -17.48 -19.38
C ILE A 194 14.19 -16.38 -18.37
N HIS A 195 13.15 -15.61 -18.63
CA HIS A 195 12.73 -14.48 -17.79
C HIS A 195 11.44 -14.70 -17.00
N ILE A 196 10.91 -15.91 -17.01
CA ILE A 196 9.73 -16.30 -16.18
C ILE A 196 10.15 -16.76 -14.79
N SER A 197 11.44 -17.04 -14.59
CA SER A 197 12.02 -17.51 -13.34
C SER A 197 12.90 -16.49 -12.60
N GLU A 198 12.88 -15.23 -13.04
CA GLU A 198 13.57 -14.13 -12.35
C GLU A 198 12.58 -13.18 -11.72
#